data_c7717a54045e82604f5b7580d609768b
#
_entry.id   c7717a54045e82604f5b7580d609768b
#
_cell.length_a   1.000
_cell.length_b   1.000
_cell.length_c   1.000
_cell.angle_alpha   90.00
_cell.angle_beta   90.00
_cell.angle_gamma   90.00
#
_symmetry.space_group_name_H-M   'P 1'
#
loop_
_entity.id
_entity.type
_entity.pdbx_description
1 polymer ?
#
loop_
_entity_poly.entity_id
_entity_poly.type
_entity_poly.pdbx_seq_one_letter_code
_entity_poly.pdbx_strand_id
1 'polypeptide(L)'
;MNNNATNLKGANTRDNCWVSFLNNSRKAKASFSPKGILNYIITDCAMENLPEAFSKKIMNKYASYHLFNAIEIAAYSTVAYQAILENSKGYITLKYTPDGVEEIQQVKK
;
A
#
# COMPACT_ATOMS: atom_id res chain seq x y z
N MET A 1 25.43 2.15 -8.53
CA MET A 1 24.81 1.67 -8.62
C MET A 1 24.42 0.91 -8.76
N ASN A 2 24.46 0.63 -8.75
CA ASN A 2 24.15 -0.21 -8.79
C ASN A 2 23.40 -0.96 -9.13
N ASN A 3 23.86 -1.45 -9.19
CA ASN A 3 23.33 -2.65 -9.35
C ASN A 3 21.93 -2.74 -9.11
N ASN A 4 21.45 -1.96 -8.40
CA ASN A 4 20.06 -1.93 -8.17
C ASN A 4 19.29 -1.59 -9.39
N ALA A 5 19.95 -1.03 -10.33
CA ALA A 5 19.28 -0.73 -11.58
C ALA A 5 18.77 -1.99 -12.23
N THR A 6 19.37 -3.11 -11.90
CA THR A 6 18.91 -4.35 -12.48
C THR A 6 17.55 -4.75 -12.01
N ASN A 7 17.06 -4.11 -10.98
CA ASN A 7 15.74 -4.42 -10.47
C ASN A 7 14.64 -3.60 -11.09
N LEU A 8 15.00 -2.79 -12.04
CA LEU A 8 13.99 -2.05 -12.77
C LEU A 8 13.34 -2.99 -13.74
N LYS A 9 12.23 -3.54 -13.37
CA LYS A 9 11.61 -4.51 -14.16
C LYS A 9 10.77 -3.89 -15.18
N GLY A 10 11.15 -3.77 -16.34
CA GLY A 10 10.29 -3.38 -17.41
C GLY A 10 9.37 -2.24 -17.13
N ALA A 11 9.51 -1.70 -15.97
CA ALA A 11 8.65 -0.64 -15.61
C ALA A 11 9.17 0.67 -16.08
N ASN A 12 10.18 0.64 -16.84
CA ASN A 12 10.76 1.85 -17.26
C ASN A 12 9.98 2.38 -18.39
N THR A 13 8.79 2.67 -18.20
CA THR A 13 8.02 3.36 -19.19
C THR A 13 8.53 4.76 -19.22
N ARG A 14 8.07 5.54 -20.17
CA ARG A 14 8.48 6.91 -20.21
C ARG A 14 7.91 7.69 -19.04
N ASP A 15 7.01 7.08 -18.26
CA ASP A 15 6.40 7.78 -17.16
C ASP A 15 7.16 7.60 -15.86
N ASN A 16 7.22 6.39 -15.36
CA ASN A 16 7.80 6.13 -14.05
C ASN A 16 8.63 4.87 -14.04
N CYS A 17 9.51 4.81 -13.09
CA CYS A 17 10.37 3.66 -12.90
C CYS A 17 10.11 3.10 -11.51
N TRP A 18 10.04 1.78 -11.39
CA TRP A 18 9.77 1.11 -10.12
C TRP A 18 10.99 0.31 -9.68
N VAL A 19 11.31 0.38 -8.39
CA VAL A 19 12.39 -0.39 -7.80
C VAL A 19 11.84 -1.17 -6.61
N SER A 20 12.04 -2.48 -6.61
CA SER A 20 11.59 -3.34 -5.52
C SER A 20 12.73 -3.57 -4.53
N PHE A 21 12.40 -3.62 -3.24
CA PHE A 21 13.41 -3.82 -2.20
C PHE A 21 12.72 -4.30 -0.92
N LEU A 22 13.53 -4.57 0.11
CA LEU A 22 13.00 -4.92 1.42
C LEU A 22 13.15 -3.73 2.35
N ASN A 23 12.07 -3.41 3.06
CA ASN A 23 12.04 -2.33 4.02
C ASN A 23 11.70 -2.94 5.38
N ASN A 24 12.72 -3.13 6.24
CA ASN A 24 12.53 -3.80 7.52
C ASN A 24 11.90 -5.17 7.33
N SER A 25 12.44 -5.93 6.37
CA SER A 25 11.98 -7.29 6.05
C SER A 25 10.61 -7.35 5.40
N ARG A 26 10.02 -6.22 5.09
CA ARG A 26 8.74 -6.19 4.38
C ARG A 26 8.96 -5.81 2.92
N LYS A 27 8.23 -6.44 2.03
CA LYS A 27 8.34 -6.14 0.61
C LYS A 27 7.89 -4.71 0.35
N ALA A 28 8.68 -3.99 -0.42
CA ALA A 28 8.38 -2.61 -0.74
C ALA A 28 8.81 -2.30 -2.15
N LYS A 29 8.25 -1.24 -2.71
CA LYS A 29 8.71 -0.75 -4.00
C LYS A 29 8.56 0.76 -4.03
N ALA A 30 9.51 1.39 -4.70
CA ALA A 30 9.54 2.83 -4.84
C ALA A 30 9.28 3.22 -6.28
N SER A 31 8.52 4.28 -6.47
CA SER A 31 8.22 4.82 -7.77
C SER A 31 9.00 6.11 -7.97
N PHE A 32 9.71 6.20 -9.08
CA PHE A 32 10.50 7.38 -9.41
C PHE A 32 10.01 7.98 -10.72
N SER A 33 10.10 9.31 -10.81
CA SER A 33 9.78 10.00 -12.05
C SER A 33 10.87 9.72 -13.09
N PRO A 34 10.63 10.05 -14.36
CA PRO A 34 11.66 9.88 -15.38
C PRO A 34 12.95 10.62 -15.06
N LYS A 35 12.88 11.66 -14.22
CA LYS A 35 14.06 12.42 -13.83
C LYS A 35 14.73 11.87 -12.58
N GLY A 36 14.24 10.74 -12.06
CA GLY A 36 14.86 10.14 -10.90
C GLY A 36 14.38 10.69 -9.56
N ILE A 37 13.30 11.43 -9.55
CA ILE A 37 12.75 11.97 -8.31
C ILE A 37 11.79 10.96 -7.72
N LEU A 38 11.94 10.67 -6.43
CA LEU A 38 11.08 9.72 -5.75
C LEU A 38 9.65 10.25 -5.68
N ASN A 39 8.69 9.47 -6.17
CA ASN A 39 7.28 9.82 -6.07
C ASN A 39 6.70 9.31 -4.75
N TYR A 40 6.82 8.01 -4.48
CA TYR A 40 6.33 7.44 -3.24
C TYR A 40 6.90 6.03 -3.08
N ILE A 41 6.73 5.50 -1.86
CA ILE A 41 7.16 4.15 -1.53
C ILE A 41 5.94 3.40 -1.02
N ILE A 42 5.70 2.21 -1.57
CA ILE A 42 4.62 1.33 -1.14
C ILE A 42 5.25 0.17 -0.40
N THR A 43 4.83 -0.05 0.85
CA THR A 43 5.36 -1.14 1.67
C THR A 43 4.22 -2.05 2.10
N ASP A 44 4.40 -3.37 1.96
CA ASP A 44 3.41 -4.34 2.41
C ASP A 44 3.25 -4.26 3.92
N CYS A 45 2.03 -4.41 4.40
CA CYS A 45 1.70 -4.36 5.81
C CYS A 45 0.89 -5.58 6.22
N ALA A 46 1.10 -6.03 7.47
CA ALA A 46 0.19 -6.95 8.12
C ALA A 46 -0.72 -6.10 9.02
N MET A 47 -1.75 -6.72 9.61
CA MET A 47 -2.66 -5.98 10.46
C MET A 47 -1.93 -5.24 11.58
N GLU A 48 -0.90 -5.87 12.16
CA GLU A 48 -0.16 -5.26 13.26
C GLU A 48 0.70 -4.07 12.83
N ASN A 49 0.91 -3.90 11.53
CA ASN A 49 1.68 -2.77 11.02
C ASN A 49 0.80 -1.56 10.76
N LEU A 50 -0.52 -1.71 10.82
CA LEU A 50 -1.43 -0.61 10.56
C LEU A 50 -1.58 0.26 11.81
N PRO A 51 -1.88 1.55 11.62
CA PRO A 51 -2.17 2.40 12.78
C PRO A 51 -3.27 1.80 13.62
N GLU A 52 -3.18 1.95 14.93
CA GLU A 52 -4.16 1.37 15.84
C GLU A 52 -5.58 1.83 15.52
N ALA A 53 -5.74 3.10 15.21
CA ALA A 53 -7.06 3.64 14.89
C ALA A 53 -7.65 2.95 13.67
N PHE A 54 -6.82 2.62 12.69
CA PHE A 54 -7.28 1.95 11.48
C PHE A 54 -7.63 0.49 11.77
N SER A 55 -6.73 -0.22 12.47
CA SER A 55 -6.99 -1.63 12.75
C SER A 55 -8.21 -1.82 13.64
N LYS A 56 -8.41 -0.92 14.60
CA LYS A 56 -9.61 -0.97 15.44
C LYS A 56 -10.89 -0.74 14.64
N LYS A 57 -10.84 0.19 13.71
CA LYS A 57 -11.99 0.46 12.85
C LYS A 57 -12.34 -0.77 12.01
N ILE A 58 -11.31 -1.42 11.47
CA ILE A 58 -11.50 -2.63 10.69
C ILE A 58 -12.14 -3.72 11.57
N MET A 59 -11.61 -3.93 12.76
CA MET A 59 -12.10 -4.98 13.64
C MET A 59 -13.52 -4.72 14.12
N ASN A 60 -13.90 -3.46 14.29
CA ASN A 60 -15.23 -3.14 14.77
C ASN A 60 -16.28 -3.06 13.68
N LYS A 61 -15.97 -2.35 12.60
CA LYS A 61 -16.97 -2.12 11.57
C LYS A 61 -16.99 -3.21 10.51
N TYR A 62 -15.88 -3.89 10.33
CA TYR A 62 -15.75 -4.90 9.28
C TYR A 62 -15.38 -6.26 9.87
N ALA A 63 -16.00 -6.60 11.00
CA ALA A 63 -15.67 -7.83 11.71
C ALA A 63 -15.91 -9.09 10.91
N SER A 64 -16.83 -9.05 9.93
CA SER A 64 -17.12 -10.21 9.10
C SER A 64 -16.15 -10.38 7.95
N TYR A 65 -15.21 -9.44 7.80
CA TYR A 65 -14.20 -9.51 6.75
C TYR A 65 -12.86 -9.95 7.36
N HIS A 66 -11.97 -10.44 6.51
CA HIS A 66 -10.59 -10.64 6.94
C HIS A 66 -9.66 -9.84 6.02
N LEU A 67 -8.47 -9.57 6.50
CA LEU A 67 -7.52 -8.77 5.76
C LEU A 67 -6.95 -9.58 4.60
N PHE A 68 -7.17 -9.11 3.40
CA PHE A 68 -6.63 -9.74 2.20
C PHE A 68 -5.26 -9.16 1.85
N ASN A 69 -5.12 -7.84 1.98
CA ASN A 69 -3.89 -7.14 1.63
C ASN A 69 -3.90 -5.78 2.30
N ALA A 70 -2.72 -5.30 2.67
CA ALA A 70 -2.60 -3.94 3.18
C ALA A 70 -1.25 -3.37 2.77
N ILE A 71 -1.22 -2.07 2.55
CA ILE A 71 0.00 -1.37 2.17
C ILE A 71 0.08 -0.03 2.87
N GLU A 72 1.32 0.43 3.05
CA GLU A 72 1.61 1.77 3.51
C GLU A 72 2.13 2.54 2.30
N ILE A 73 1.61 3.73 2.06
CA ILE A 73 2.03 4.58 0.96
C ILE A 73 2.66 5.83 1.56
N ALA A 74 3.97 5.97 1.39
CA ALA A 74 4.71 7.11 1.94
C ALA A 74 5.18 8.00 0.80
N ALA A 75 4.83 9.28 0.87
CA ALA A 75 5.21 10.28 -0.14
C ALA A 75 5.58 11.57 0.56
N TYR A 76 6.84 11.98 0.44
CA TYR A 76 7.32 13.19 1.11
C TYR A 76 6.94 13.17 2.59
N SER A 77 6.08 14.08 3.01
CA SER A 77 5.70 14.19 4.40
C SER A 77 4.36 13.55 4.69
N THR A 78 3.80 12.83 3.75
CA THR A 78 2.46 12.25 3.89
C THR A 78 2.54 10.74 3.90
N VAL A 79 1.81 10.12 4.83
CA VAL A 79 1.71 8.66 4.88
C VAL A 79 0.24 8.29 4.89
N ALA A 80 -0.13 7.38 4.01
CA ALA A 80 -1.49 6.85 3.95
C ALA A 80 -1.41 5.33 3.99
N TYR A 81 -2.51 4.70 4.35
CA TYR A 81 -2.58 3.24 4.38
C TYR A 81 -3.79 2.80 3.58
N GLN A 82 -3.69 1.62 2.98
CA GLN A 82 -4.79 1.07 2.23
C GLN A 82 -4.93 -0.39 2.63
N ALA A 83 -6.13 -0.82 2.89
CA ALA A 83 -6.41 -2.21 3.24
C ALA A 83 -7.49 -2.75 2.34
N ILE A 84 -7.29 -3.97 1.85
CA ILE A 84 -8.31 -4.68 1.09
C ILE A 84 -8.81 -5.80 1.99
N LEU A 85 -10.10 -5.80 2.26
CA LEU A 85 -10.74 -6.78 3.10
C LEU A 85 -11.58 -7.71 2.23
N GLU A 86 -11.69 -8.96 2.65
CA GLU A 86 -12.39 -9.97 1.88
C GLU A 86 -13.37 -10.73 2.75
N ASN A 87 -14.52 -11.07 2.18
CA ASN A 87 -15.42 -12.05 2.77
C ASN A 87 -16.03 -12.88 1.64
N SER A 88 -17.01 -13.73 1.96
CA SER A 88 -17.57 -14.63 0.96
C SER A 88 -18.28 -13.89 -0.18
N LYS A 89 -18.65 -12.65 0.03
CA LYS A 89 -19.40 -11.89 -0.97
C LYS A 89 -18.56 -10.99 -1.83
N GLY A 90 -17.33 -10.71 -1.44
CA GLY A 90 -16.49 -9.84 -2.25
C GLY A 90 -15.39 -9.18 -1.45
N TYR A 91 -14.95 -8.05 -1.97
CA TYR A 91 -13.84 -7.29 -1.42
C TYR A 91 -14.26 -5.86 -1.19
N ILE A 92 -13.65 -5.24 -0.18
CA ILE A 92 -13.83 -3.81 0.07
C ILE A 92 -12.45 -3.21 0.29
N THR A 93 -12.20 -2.06 -0.31
CA THR A 93 -10.93 -1.35 -0.16
C THR A 93 -11.14 -0.12 0.69
N LEU A 94 -10.34 0.00 1.73
CA LEU A 94 -10.37 1.13 2.65
C LEU A 94 -9.09 1.92 2.54
N LYS A 95 -9.19 3.22 2.71
CA LYS A 95 -8.04 4.10 2.74
C LYS A 95 -8.05 4.85 4.07
N TYR A 96 -6.88 4.92 4.71
CA TYR A 96 -6.71 5.62 5.97
C TYR A 96 -5.70 6.76 5.80
N THR A 97 -6.10 7.94 6.19
CA THR A 97 -5.24 9.11 6.21
C THR A 97 -5.49 9.82 7.54
N PRO A 98 -4.75 10.89 7.85
CA PRO A 98 -5.07 11.66 9.07
C PRO A 98 -6.50 12.16 9.12
N ASP A 99 -7.19 12.22 7.98
CA ASP A 99 -8.58 12.67 7.94
C ASP A 99 -9.59 11.57 8.29
N GLY A 100 -9.14 10.33 8.35
CA GLY A 100 -10.01 9.22 8.73
C GLY A 100 -10.00 8.08 7.74
N VAL A 101 -11.02 7.23 7.83
CA VAL A 101 -11.14 6.02 7.01
C VAL A 101 -12.20 6.24 5.95
N GLU A 102 -11.88 5.85 4.72
CA GLU A 102 -12.78 6.03 3.59
C GLU A 102 -12.88 4.74 2.80
N GLU A 103 -14.10 4.34 2.41
CA GLU A 103 -14.28 3.21 1.50
C GLU A 103 -14.11 3.74 0.09
N ILE A 104 -13.14 3.21 -0.63
CA ILE A 104 -12.86 3.71 -1.97
C ILE A 104 -13.28 2.75 -3.08
N GLN A 105 -13.61 1.50 -2.73
CA GLN A 105 -14.03 0.55 -3.74
C GLN A 105 -14.69 -0.67 -3.11
N GLN A 106 -15.68 -1.23 -3.81
CA GLN A 106 -16.28 -2.51 -3.47
C GLN A 106 -16.32 -3.35 -4.73
N VAL A 107 -15.95 -4.62 -4.60
CA VAL A 107 -15.98 -5.56 -5.72
C VAL A 107 -16.69 -6.82 -5.27
N LYS A 108 -17.71 -7.23 -6.00
CA LYS A 108 -18.43 -8.46 -5.69
C LYS A 108 -17.75 -9.65 -6.34
N LYS A 109 -17.75 -10.76 -5.63
CA LYS A 109 -17.23 -11.99 -6.21
C LYS A 109 -18.19 -12.58 -7.23
#